data_495e31c656fb6a1557538c3a239c32f9
#
_entry.id   495e31c656fb6a1557538c3a239c32f9
#
_cell.length_a   1.000
_cell.length_b   1.000
_cell.length_c   1.000
_cell.angle_alpha   90.00
_cell.angle_beta   90.00
_cell.angle_gamma   90.00
#
_symmetry.space_group_name_H-M   'P 1'
#
loop_
_entity.id
_entity.type
_entity.pdbx_description
1 polymer ?
#
loop_
_entity_poly.entity_id
_entity_poly.type
_entity_poly.pdbx_seq_one_letter_code
_entity_poly.pdbx_strand_id
1 'polypeptide(L)'
;MIPPGPLYATFFDPVLNDSGEVAFLAMLQGTGIKAANKTGLFGGAPASLRLLARLGDKAPDEAGTATAAVWSKFISHALPSGPGAGAVFLAESSGGGTTAKNKLALWAVDSGGTLRRLLRTNDSLAPEGPAITKLTLLTAVLGAFGSTRSFNATGSVALLATFADKTQALLRVDVP
;
A
#
# COMPACT_ATOMS: atom_id res chain seq x y z
N MET A 1 17.58 -31.66 1.86
CA MET A 1 16.45 -31.07 2.63
C MET A 1 16.35 -29.59 2.25
N ILE A 2 15.25 -29.14 1.65
CA ILE A 2 15.03 -27.73 1.35
C ILE A 2 14.76 -27.05 2.70
N PRO A 3 15.50 -25.98 3.09
CA PRO A 3 15.19 -25.28 4.32
C PRO A 3 13.76 -24.74 4.28
N PRO A 4 13.01 -24.83 5.38
CA PRO A 4 11.65 -24.27 5.41
C PRO A 4 11.73 -22.77 5.07
N GLY A 5 10.78 -22.31 4.24
CA GLY A 5 10.64 -20.90 3.91
C GLY A 5 10.41 -20.04 5.15
N PRO A 6 10.36 -18.71 4.99
CA PRO A 6 10.05 -17.80 6.10
C PRO A 6 8.74 -18.19 6.77
N LEU A 7 8.72 -18.18 8.09
CA LEU A 7 7.53 -18.43 8.91
C LEU A 7 6.94 -17.11 9.37
N TYR A 8 5.63 -17.06 9.58
CA TYR A 8 4.98 -15.95 10.25
C TYR A 8 5.35 -15.93 11.74
N ALA A 9 5.76 -14.76 12.24
CA ALA A 9 6.08 -14.56 13.65
C ALA A 9 4.99 -13.78 14.37
N THR A 10 4.43 -12.75 13.72
CA THR A 10 3.40 -11.88 14.28
C THR A 10 2.48 -11.41 13.14
N PHE A 11 1.19 -11.38 13.41
CA PHE A 11 0.19 -10.81 12.53
C PHE A 11 -0.27 -9.46 13.07
N PHE A 12 -0.55 -8.51 12.18
CA PHE A 12 -1.21 -7.24 12.49
C PHE A 12 -2.66 -7.30 12.01
N ASP A 13 -3.46 -6.28 12.36
CA ASP A 13 -4.87 -6.22 12.07
C ASP A 13 -5.17 -6.46 10.58
N PRO A 14 -5.98 -7.47 10.25
CA PRO A 14 -6.35 -7.76 8.88
C PRO A 14 -7.50 -6.84 8.43
N VAL A 15 -7.58 -6.64 7.12
CA VAL A 15 -8.76 -6.10 6.44
C VAL A 15 -9.35 -7.17 5.55
N LEU A 16 -10.69 -7.25 5.52
CA LEU A 16 -11.43 -8.16 4.66
C LEU A 16 -12.32 -7.35 3.71
N ASN A 17 -12.53 -7.89 2.52
CA ASN A 17 -13.50 -7.38 1.58
C ASN A 17 -14.76 -8.27 1.52
N ASP A 18 -15.77 -7.82 0.77
CA ASP A 18 -17.03 -8.54 0.64
C ASP A 18 -16.92 -9.85 -0.17
N SER A 19 -15.81 -10.04 -0.89
CA SER A 19 -15.48 -11.26 -1.63
C SER A 19 -14.77 -12.32 -0.77
N GLY A 20 -14.55 -12.04 0.52
CA GLY A 20 -13.86 -12.94 1.44
C GLY A 20 -12.33 -12.98 1.26
N GLU A 21 -11.78 -12.03 0.52
CA GLU A 21 -10.33 -11.84 0.45
C GLU A 21 -9.83 -11.09 1.68
N VAL A 22 -8.56 -11.31 2.01
CA VAL A 22 -7.91 -10.70 3.17
C VAL A 22 -6.64 -9.98 2.74
N ALA A 23 -6.32 -8.87 3.42
CA ALA A 23 -4.99 -8.27 3.39
C ALA A 23 -4.53 -7.95 4.81
N PHE A 24 -3.25 -8.21 5.09
CA PHE A 24 -2.66 -7.97 6.41
C PHE A 24 -1.15 -7.76 6.31
N LEU A 25 -0.61 -7.08 7.30
CA LEU A 25 0.82 -7.05 7.55
C LEU A 25 1.19 -8.20 8.47
N ALA A 26 2.37 -8.80 8.24
CA ALA A 26 2.94 -9.77 9.16
C ALA A 26 4.44 -9.58 9.30
N MET A 27 4.96 -9.90 10.48
CA MET A 27 6.39 -10.12 10.66
C MET A 27 6.74 -11.57 10.30
N LEU A 28 7.87 -11.70 9.63
CA LEU A 28 8.46 -12.98 9.25
C LEU A 28 9.66 -13.29 10.12
N GLN A 29 9.96 -14.59 10.26
CA GLN A 29 11.15 -15.10 10.91
C GLN A 29 11.72 -16.30 10.14
N GLY A 30 12.97 -16.65 10.40
CA GLY A 30 13.64 -17.78 9.78
C GLY A 30 14.90 -17.37 9.03
N THR A 31 15.47 -18.33 8.31
CA THR A 31 16.71 -18.13 7.57
C THR A 31 16.56 -17.03 6.50
N GLY A 32 17.50 -16.09 6.47
CA GLY A 32 17.49 -14.96 5.53
C GLY A 32 16.61 -13.79 5.95
N ILE A 33 15.83 -13.90 7.03
CA ILE A 33 15.04 -12.78 7.56
C ILE A 33 15.89 -11.94 8.51
N LYS A 34 15.91 -10.63 8.24
CA LYS A 34 16.63 -9.61 9.02
C LYS A 34 15.67 -8.48 9.38
N ALA A 35 16.05 -7.60 10.30
CA ALA A 35 15.25 -6.44 10.69
C ALA A 35 14.76 -5.61 9.48
N ALA A 36 15.59 -5.47 8.45
CA ALA A 36 15.28 -4.68 7.26
C ALA A 36 14.27 -5.33 6.30
N ASN A 37 13.99 -6.64 6.41
CA ASN A 37 13.11 -7.36 5.49
C ASN A 37 12.09 -8.27 6.19
N LYS A 38 11.89 -8.09 7.50
CA LYS A 38 11.02 -8.97 8.28
C LYS A 38 9.53 -8.67 8.16
N THR A 39 9.12 -7.51 7.66
CA THR A 39 7.70 -7.16 7.55
C THR A 39 7.25 -7.27 6.11
N GLY A 40 6.19 -8.03 5.87
CA GLY A 40 5.54 -8.19 4.59
C GLY A 40 4.07 -7.81 4.64
N LEU A 41 3.56 -7.30 3.53
CA LEU A 41 2.13 -7.14 3.24
C LEU A 41 1.69 -8.36 2.42
N PHE A 42 0.69 -9.04 2.90
CA PHE A 42 0.08 -10.21 2.26
C PHE A 42 -1.34 -9.89 1.84
N GLY A 43 -1.83 -10.53 0.79
CA GLY A 43 -3.22 -10.37 0.36
C GLY A 43 -3.65 -11.44 -0.63
N GLY A 44 -4.96 -11.59 -0.75
CA GLY A 44 -5.64 -12.51 -1.65
C GLY A 44 -6.72 -13.34 -0.96
N ALA A 45 -7.32 -14.24 -1.71
CA ALA A 45 -8.25 -15.21 -1.14
C ALA A 45 -7.49 -16.22 -0.24
N PRO A 46 -8.14 -16.82 0.77
CA PRO A 46 -7.48 -17.75 1.71
C PRO A 46 -6.70 -18.88 1.03
N ALA A 47 -7.21 -19.39 -0.10
CA ALA A 47 -6.55 -20.45 -0.86
C ALA A 47 -5.42 -19.97 -1.79
N SER A 48 -5.30 -18.65 -2.02
CA SER A 48 -4.33 -18.04 -2.94
C SER A 48 -3.62 -16.83 -2.31
N LEU A 49 -3.43 -16.87 -1.01
CA LEU A 49 -2.73 -15.82 -0.27
C LEU A 49 -1.28 -15.69 -0.77
N ARG A 50 -0.87 -14.47 -1.09
CA ARG A 50 0.46 -14.18 -1.61
C ARG A 50 1.11 -13.00 -0.91
N LEU A 51 2.43 -12.96 -0.93
CA LEU A 51 3.21 -11.78 -0.54
C LEU A 51 3.05 -10.73 -1.65
N LEU A 52 2.55 -9.54 -1.29
CA LEU A 52 2.37 -8.42 -2.20
C LEU A 52 3.59 -7.49 -2.19
N ALA A 53 4.13 -7.23 -1.01
CA ALA A 53 5.27 -6.34 -0.80
C ALA A 53 6.00 -6.71 0.48
N ARG A 54 7.33 -6.52 0.53
CA ARG A 54 8.14 -6.78 1.73
C ARG A 54 9.16 -5.65 1.90
N LEU A 55 9.41 -5.24 3.13
CA LEU A 55 10.47 -4.29 3.42
C LEU A 55 11.81 -4.76 2.84
N GLY A 56 12.57 -3.85 2.25
CA GLY A 56 13.82 -4.13 1.57
C GLY A 56 13.69 -4.63 0.13
N ASP A 57 12.51 -5.06 -0.31
CA ASP A 57 12.28 -5.41 -1.71
C ASP A 57 12.07 -4.14 -2.56
N LYS A 58 12.36 -4.23 -3.85
CA LYS A 58 12.24 -3.11 -4.79
C LYS A 58 10.79 -2.63 -4.93
N ALA A 59 10.59 -1.32 -4.78
CA ALA A 59 9.31 -0.69 -4.99
C ALA A 59 9.10 -0.40 -6.49
N PRO A 60 7.93 -0.70 -7.08
CA PRO A 60 7.67 -0.40 -8.48
C PRO A 60 7.32 1.07 -8.71
N ASP A 61 7.42 1.52 -9.95
CA ASP A 61 6.92 2.80 -10.43
C ASP A 61 5.44 2.72 -10.85
N GLU A 62 4.97 3.75 -11.57
CA GLU A 62 3.59 3.85 -12.07
C GLU A 62 3.27 2.79 -13.14
N ALA A 63 4.27 2.31 -13.86
CA ALA A 63 4.12 1.24 -14.86
C ALA A 63 4.20 -0.16 -14.24
N GLY A 64 4.48 -0.27 -12.94
CA GLY A 64 4.72 -1.54 -12.26
C GLY A 64 6.14 -2.07 -12.43
N THR A 65 7.05 -1.26 -12.98
CA THR A 65 8.44 -1.64 -13.17
C THR A 65 9.24 -1.45 -11.89
N ALA A 66 9.98 -2.46 -11.46
CA ALA A 66 10.81 -2.40 -10.28
C ALA A 66 11.88 -1.31 -10.40
N THR A 67 11.92 -0.38 -9.44
CA THR A 67 12.90 0.70 -9.39
C THR A 67 14.13 0.33 -8.54
N ALA A 68 15.08 1.26 -8.40
CA ALA A 68 16.18 1.12 -7.43
C ALA A 68 15.77 1.48 -5.99
N ALA A 69 14.57 2.08 -5.79
CA ALA A 69 14.03 2.33 -4.46
C ALA A 69 13.51 1.04 -3.82
N VAL A 70 13.61 0.95 -2.49
CA VAL A 70 13.10 -0.20 -1.73
C VAL A 70 12.10 0.28 -0.69
N TRP A 71 11.10 -0.54 -0.33
CA TRP A 71 10.20 -0.21 0.77
C TRP A 71 10.94 -0.20 2.09
N SER A 72 10.73 0.87 2.85
CA SER A 72 11.35 1.09 4.17
C SER A 72 10.35 1.06 5.31
N LYS A 73 9.06 1.36 5.05
CA LYS A 73 8.01 1.35 6.07
C LYS A 73 6.63 1.21 5.43
N PHE A 74 5.80 0.29 5.94
CA PHE A 74 4.37 0.27 5.66
C PHE A 74 3.62 1.15 6.66
N ILE A 75 2.67 1.96 6.19
CA ILE A 75 1.92 2.94 7.00
C ILE A 75 0.49 2.46 7.24
N SER A 76 -0.24 2.14 6.19
CA SER A 76 -1.61 1.68 6.23
C SER A 76 -1.96 0.89 4.99
N HIS A 77 -2.99 0.08 5.05
CA HIS A 77 -3.48 -0.69 3.91
C HIS A 77 -5.00 -0.77 3.93
N ALA A 78 -5.58 -1.04 2.77
CA ALA A 78 -6.99 -1.27 2.55
C ALA A 78 -7.16 -2.33 1.47
N LEU A 79 -8.31 -2.99 1.47
CA LEU A 79 -8.64 -3.99 0.47
C LEU A 79 -9.99 -3.65 -0.14
N PRO A 80 -10.04 -3.11 -1.37
CA PRO A 80 -11.27 -2.81 -2.08
C PRO A 80 -12.15 -4.06 -2.26
N SER A 81 -13.47 -3.85 -2.27
CA SER A 81 -14.42 -4.88 -2.66
C SER A 81 -14.60 -4.84 -4.18
N GLY A 82 -14.64 -5.99 -4.80
CA GLY A 82 -14.91 -6.12 -6.25
C GLY A 82 -13.98 -7.12 -6.93
N PRO A 83 -14.40 -7.69 -8.04
CA PRO A 83 -13.60 -8.67 -8.78
C PRO A 83 -12.28 -8.04 -9.24
N GLY A 84 -11.15 -8.65 -8.88
CA GLY A 84 -9.82 -8.22 -9.31
C GLY A 84 -9.27 -6.98 -8.63
N ALA A 85 -9.98 -6.40 -7.65
CA ALA A 85 -9.45 -5.29 -6.88
C ALA A 85 -8.44 -5.81 -5.85
N GLY A 86 -7.16 -5.50 -6.06
CA GLY A 86 -6.09 -5.88 -5.14
C GLY A 86 -5.93 -4.90 -3.97
N ALA A 87 -5.05 -5.23 -3.06
CA ALA A 87 -4.75 -4.38 -1.91
C ALA A 87 -4.18 -3.02 -2.33
N VAL A 88 -4.59 -1.98 -1.60
CA VAL A 88 -4.08 -0.62 -1.71
C VAL A 88 -3.35 -0.28 -0.41
N PHE A 89 -2.19 0.34 -0.48
CA PHE A 89 -1.43 0.66 0.72
C PHE A 89 -0.56 1.92 0.58
N LEU A 90 -0.40 2.61 1.70
CA LEU A 90 0.58 3.67 1.86
C LEU A 90 1.87 3.09 2.44
N ALA A 91 2.98 3.43 1.83
CA ALA A 91 4.31 3.03 2.31
C ALA A 91 5.35 4.12 2.06
N GLU A 92 6.43 4.08 2.81
CA GLU A 92 7.64 4.84 2.51
C GLU A 92 8.64 3.97 1.77
N SER A 93 9.39 4.59 0.87
CA SER A 93 10.54 4.00 0.19
C SER A 93 11.83 4.73 0.54
N SER A 94 12.96 4.10 0.25
CA SER A 94 14.30 4.65 0.43
C SER A 94 15.23 4.21 -0.70
N GLY A 95 16.33 4.93 -0.93
CA GLY A 95 17.23 4.65 -2.05
C GLY A 95 16.65 5.07 -3.40
N GLY A 96 17.36 4.80 -4.50
CA GLY A 96 16.87 5.00 -5.87
C GLY A 96 16.37 6.43 -6.18
N GLY A 97 17.01 7.47 -5.64
CA GLY A 97 16.57 8.85 -5.82
C GLY A 97 15.44 9.29 -4.88
N THR A 98 15.05 8.43 -3.94
CA THR A 98 14.09 8.79 -2.90
C THR A 98 14.70 9.76 -1.89
N THR A 99 13.96 10.81 -1.56
CA THR A 99 14.32 11.87 -0.61
C THR A 99 13.24 11.98 0.48
N ALA A 100 13.49 12.79 1.51
CA ALA A 100 12.47 13.06 2.52
C ALA A 100 11.18 13.67 1.96
N LYS A 101 11.25 14.34 0.81
CA LYS A 101 10.09 15.00 0.17
C LYS A 101 9.21 14.03 -0.63
N ASN A 102 9.79 12.94 -1.20
CA ASN A 102 9.10 12.04 -2.13
C ASN A 102 9.07 10.57 -1.69
N LYS A 103 9.29 10.30 -0.40
CA LYS A 103 9.38 8.93 0.12
C LYS A 103 8.04 8.24 0.33
N LEU A 104 6.97 8.98 0.63
CA LEU A 104 5.66 8.44 0.92
C LEU A 104 4.85 8.34 -0.37
N ALA A 105 4.32 7.17 -0.65
CA ALA A 105 3.48 6.96 -1.82
C ALA A 105 2.33 5.99 -1.54
N LEU A 106 1.34 6.03 -2.44
CA LEU A 106 0.24 5.09 -2.54
C LEU A 106 0.57 4.08 -3.63
N TRP A 107 0.49 2.81 -3.30
CA TRP A 107 0.56 1.69 -4.24
C TRP A 107 -0.73 0.90 -4.24
N ALA A 108 -1.03 0.27 -5.35
CA ALA A 108 -2.14 -0.65 -5.48
C ALA A 108 -1.77 -1.84 -6.37
N VAL A 109 -2.38 -2.98 -6.11
CA VAL A 109 -2.40 -4.10 -7.05
C VAL A 109 -3.56 -3.86 -7.99
N ASP A 110 -3.28 -3.71 -9.29
CA ASP A 110 -4.29 -3.48 -10.32
C ASP A 110 -5.11 -4.75 -10.63
N SER A 111 -6.13 -4.62 -11.46
CA SER A 111 -6.98 -5.73 -11.88
C SER A 111 -6.24 -6.86 -12.61
N GLY A 112 -5.08 -6.57 -13.19
CA GLY A 112 -4.16 -7.54 -13.80
C GLY A 112 -3.22 -8.21 -12.78
N GLY A 113 -3.29 -7.86 -11.50
CA GLY A 113 -2.42 -8.38 -10.45
C GLY A 113 -1.05 -7.70 -10.37
N THR A 114 -0.82 -6.62 -11.12
CA THR A 114 0.44 -5.87 -11.13
C THR A 114 0.43 -4.82 -10.03
N LEU A 115 1.48 -4.77 -9.24
CA LEU A 115 1.68 -3.75 -8.21
C LEU A 115 2.24 -2.48 -8.84
N ARG A 116 1.54 -1.34 -8.66
CA ARG A 116 1.88 -0.03 -9.23
C ARG A 116 1.84 1.07 -8.20
N ARG A 117 2.67 2.11 -8.40
CA ARG A 117 2.55 3.36 -7.67
C ARG A 117 1.48 4.23 -8.32
N LEU A 118 0.52 4.70 -7.53
CA LEU A 118 -0.57 5.56 -8.02
C LEU A 118 -0.28 7.04 -7.79
N LEU A 119 0.31 7.40 -6.65
CA LEU A 119 0.53 8.78 -6.24
C LEU A 119 1.67 8.83 -5.22
N ARG A 120 2.41 9.94 -5.18
CA ARG A 120 3.56 10.10 -4.29
C ARG A 120 3.61 11.53 -3.73
N THR A 121 4.16 11.70 -2.54
CA THR A 121 4.54 13.03 -2.07
C THR A 121 5.56 13.67 -3.00
N ASN A 122 5.52 14.98 -3.14
CA ASN A 122 6.22 15.80 -4.12
C ASN A 122 5.65 15.74 -5.55
N ASP A 123 4.62 14.93 -5.83
CA ASP A 123 3.84 15.05 -7.06
C ASP A 123 2.93 16.28 -6.97
N SER A 124 2.64 16.91 -8.11
CA SER A 124 1.63 17.96 -8.26
C SER A 124 0.44 17.43 -9.06
N LEU A 125 -0.77 17.78 -8.66
CA LEU A 125 -2.00 17.35 -9.36
C LEU A 125 -2.31 18.18 -10.59
N ALA A 126 -1.66 19.33 -10.74
CA ALA A 126 -1.74 20.22 -11.90
C ALA A 126 -0.34 20.75 -12.22
N PRO A 127 -0.07 21.17 -13.47
CA PRO A 127 1.27 21.61 -13.89
C PRO A 127 1.91 22.67 -12.99
N GLU A 128 1.11 23.66 -12.54
CA GLU A 128 1.56 24.74 -11.66
C GLU A 128 0.98 24.63 -10.24
N GLY A 129 0.46 23.44 -9.89
CA GLY A 129 -0.14 23.21 -8.58
C GLY A 129 0.90 22.98 -7.49
N PRO A 130 0.51 23.19 -6.22
CA PRO A 130 1.38 22.92 -5.10
C PRO A 130 1.68 21.41 -4.98
N ALA A 131 2.92 21.09 -4.58
CA ALA A 131 3.34 19.71 -4.38
C ALA A 131 2.64 19.08 -3.17
N ILE A 132 2.31 17.81 -3.27
CA ILE A 132 1.79 17.00 -2.16
C ILE A 132 2.89 16.81 -1.12
N THR A 133 2.59 17.13 0.14
CA THR A 133 3.52 16.95 1.26
C THR A 133 3.13 15.82 2.19
N LYS A 134 1.84 15.43 2.19
CA LYS A 134 1.32 14.33 3.01
C LYS A 134 0.18 13.63 2.30
N LEU A 135 0.15 12.32 2.45
CA LEU A 135 -0.96 11.46 2.04
C LEU A 135 -1.47 10.70 3.26
N THR A 136 -2.78 10.60 3.41
CA THR A 136 -3.41 9.82 4.46
C THR A 136 -4.54 8.99 3.86
N LEU A 137 -4.43 7.67 3.97
CA LEU A 137 -5.52 6.78 3.62
C LEU A 137 -6.56 6.87 4.74
N LEU A 138 -7.78 7.24 4.40
CA LEU A 138 -8.85 7.36 5.37
C LEU A 138 -9.26 5.96 5.82
N THR A 139 -9.14 5.68 7.10
CA THR A 139 -9.56 4.42 7.71
C THR A 139 -10.94 4.57 8.34
N ALA A 140 -11.67 3.46 8.48
CA ALA A 140 -12.93 3.45 9.21
C ALA A 140 -12.72 3.89 10.67
N VAL A 141 -13.67 4.65 11.20
CA VAL A 141 -13.70 4.98 12.62
C VAL A 141 -14.31 3.80 13.37
N LEU A 142 -13.59 3.24 14.33
CA LEU A 142 -14.07 2.15 15.18
C LEU A 142 -15.38 2.56 15.87
N GLY A 143 -16.39 1.68 15.78
CA GLY A 143 -17.70 1.90 16.42
C GLY A 143 -18.69 2.76 15.63
N ALA A 144 -18.33 3.26 14.44
CA ALA A 144 -19.28 3.93 13.57
C ALA A 144 -20.21 2.91 12.90
N PHE A 145 -21.52 3.08 13.05
CA PHE A 145 -22.52 2.35 12.25
C PHE A 145 -22.34 2.74 10.77
N GLY A 146 -22.19 1.72 9.90
CA GLY A 146 -21.84 1.96 8.50
C GLY A 146 -20.38 2.33 8.39
N SER A 147 -19.48 1.34 8.55
CA SER A 147 -18.03 1.56 8.46
C SER A 147 -17.68 2.32 7.19
N THR A 148 -17.20 3.55 7.39
CA THR A 148 -16.66 4.37 6.30
C THR A 148 -15.44 3.65 5.74
N ARG A 149 -15.57 3.12 4.54
CA ARG A 149 -14.45 2.52 3.81
C ARG A 149 -13.75 3.62 3.03
N SER A 150 -12.42 3.58 2.98
CA SER A 150 -11.66 4.50 2.13
C SER A 150 -11.74 4.17 0.64
N PHE A 151 -12.56 3.21 0.25
CA PHE A 151 -12.72 2.73 -1.13
C PHE A 151 -14.17 2.28 -1.37
N ASN A 152 -14.55 2.24 -2.64
CA ASN A 152 -15.86 1.76 -3.09
C ASN A 152 -15.76 0.39 -3.80
N ALA A 153 -16.91 -0.15 -4.21
CA ALA A 153 -16.99 -1.42 -4.93
C ALA A 153 -16.46 -1.35 -6.38
N THR A 154 -16.12 -0.16 -6.87
CA THR A 154 -15.60 0.06 -8.24
C THR A 154 -14.09 0.34 -8.27
N GLY A 155 -13.37 0.08 -7.17
CA GLY A 155 -11.91 0.21 -7.12
C GLY A 155 -11.40 1.64 -6.93
N SER A 156 -12.24 2.61 -6.56
CA SER A 156 -11.77 3.96 -6.22
C SER A 156 -11.41 4.05 -4.74
N VAL A 157 -10.35 4.79 -4.44
CA VAL A 157 -9.83 5.02 -3.08
C VAL A 157 -9.96 6.49 -2.73
N ALA A 158 -10.40 6.79 -1.51
CA ALA A 158 -10.44 8.14 -0.95
C ALA A 158 -9.19 8.40 -0.11
N LEU A 159 -8.48 9.47 -0.44
CA LEU A 159 -7.29 9.94 0.26
C LEU A 159 -7.45 11.39 0.71
N LEU A 160 -6.88 11.71 1.86
CA LEU A 160 -6.62 13.09 2.23
C LEU A 160 -5.19 13.46 1.81
N ALA A 161 -5.05 14.44 0.93
CA ALA A 161 -3.78 15.05 0.57
C ALA A 161 -3.62 16.39 1.28
N THR A 162 -2.40 16.66 1.75
CA THR A 162 -1.98 17.99 2.22
C THR A 162 -0.90 18.49 1.27
N PHE A 163 -0.98 19.76 0.88
CA PHE A 163 -0.08 20.40 -0.08
C PHE A 163 0.97 21.29 0.60
N ALA A 164 1.95 21.75 -0.19
CA ALA A 164 3.03 22.60 0.30
C ALA A 164 2.57 23.97 0.81
N ASP A 165 1.48 24.49 0.27
CA ASP A 165 0.81 25.73 0.70
C ASP A 165 -0.12 25.52 1.92
N LYS A 166 -0.10 24.31 2.52
CA LYS A 166 -0.93 23.88 3.67
C LYS A 166 -2.41 23.69 3.36
N THR A 167 -2.85 23.85 2.14
CA THR A 167 -4.19 23.45 1.73
C THR A 167 -4.37 21.95 1.78
N GLN A 168 -5.61 21.49 1.82
CA GLN A 168 -5.97 20.06 1.86
C GLN A 168 -7.04 19.77 0.82
N ALA A 169 -7.00 18.58 0.27
CA ALA A 169 -8.05 18.06 -0.61
C ALA A 169 -8.33 16.59 -0.33
N LEU A 170 -9.60 16.23 -0.47
CA LEU A 170 -10.00 14.84 -0.61
C LEU A 170 -9.82 14.43 -2.08
N LEU A 171 -9.02 13.43 -2.30
CA LEU A 171 -8.73 12.89 -3.63
C LEU A 171 -9.48 11.57 -3.81
N ARG A 172 -10.10 11.42 -4.96
CA ARG A 172 -10.51 10.12 -5.48
C ARG A 172 -9.39 9.62 -6.38
N VAL A 173 -8.90 8.43 -6.10
CA VAL A 173 -7.89 7.75 -6.91
C VAL A 173 -8.49 6.44 -7.42
N ASP A 174 -8.57 6.29 -8.73
CA ASP A 174 -9.05 5.06 -9.36
C ASP A 174 -7.88 4.08 -9.50
N VAL A 175 -8.10 2.84 -9.07
CA VAL A 175 -7.13 1.74 -9.22
C VAL A 175 -7.32 1.16 -10.62
N PRO A 176 -6.27 1.08 -11.45
CA PRO A 176 -6.36 0.59 -12.84
C PRO A 176 -6.80 -0.86 -12.97
#